data_2de1d080f469dd636b91e0c817cd9c95
#
_entry.id   2de1d080f469dd636b91e0c817cd9c95
#
_cell.length_a   1.000
_cell.length_b   1.000
_cell.length_c   1.000
_cell.angle_alpha   90.00
_cell.angle_beta   90.00
_cell.angle_gamma   90.00
#
_symmetry.space_group_name_H-M   'P 1'
#
loop_
_entity.id
_entity.type
_entity.pdbx_description
1 polymer ?
#
loop_
_entity_poly.entity_id
_entity_poly.type
_entity_poly.pdbx_seq_one_letter_code
_entity_poly.pdbx_strand_id
1 'polypeptide(L)'
;QDQDGGYFAYDMACTQEEYDAMTEGTQVQITGFKSEWSGEVEIMDGKLDAILDGDTFVSEPLDVTELLGTDELESHQNEKVKFTGLTVAPSTDADGNEVAFLYNYDGSGEEGSDLYFNVSYNGGTYSFVIESYLCDASSEVYSAVKNLEVGQTIDCEGFLYWYEGANPHITSVTVTG
;
A
#
# COMPACT_ATOMS: atom_id res chain seq x y z
N GLN A 1 1.61 -11.92 5.49
CA GLN A 1 2.86 -12.31 4.82
C GLN A 1 3.60 -13.35 5.64
N ASP A 2 4.19 -14.31 4.98
CA ASP A 2 5.14 -15.27 5.55
C ASP A 2 6.44 -15.28 4.73
N GLN A 3 7.26 -16.32 4.87
CA GLN A 3 8.53 -16.44 4.13
C GLN A 3 8.34 -16.77 2.64
N ASP A 4 7.16 -17.22 2.26
CA ASP A 4 6.84 -17.66 0.89
C ASP A 4 6.15 -16.56 0.06
N GLY A 5 5.62 -15.49 0.70
CA GLY A 5 4.98 -14.38 -0.01
C GLY A 5 3.96 -13.60 0.80
N GLY A 6 3.32 -12.64 0.13
CA GLY A 6 2.25 -11.82 0.67
C GLY A 6 0.86 -12.37 0.32
N TYR A 7 -0.11 -12.13 1.21
CA TYR A 7 -1.50 -12.59 1.03
C TYR A 7 -2.45 -11.46 1.42
N PHE A 8 -3.38 -11.14 0.55
CA PHE A 8 -4.44 -10.18 0.82
C PHE A 8 -5.77 -10.91 1.03
N ALA A 9 -6.37 -10.76 2.21
CA ALA A 9 -7.68 -11.32 2.52
C ALA A 9 -8.71 -10.19 2.53
N TYR A 10 -9.52 -10.12 1.46
CA TYR A 10 -10.54 -9.09 1.33
C TYR A 10 -11.82 -9.49 2.07
N ASP A 11 -12.37 -8.54 2.85
CA ASP A 11 -13.64 -8.68 3.58
C ASP A 11 -13.70 -9.94 4.45
N MET A 12 -12.60 -10.23 5.18
CA MET A 12 -12.49 -11.41 6.02
C MET A 12 -13.43 -11.33 7.21
N ALA A 13 -14.26 -12.37 7.39
CA ALA A 13 -15.13 -12.48 8.54
C ALA A 13 -14.37 -12.79 9.83
N CYS A 14 -14.42 -11.88 10.79
CA CYS A 14 -13.93 -12.06 12.16
C CYS A 14 -14.75 -11.21 13.14
N THR A 15 -14.64 -11.51 14.44
CA THR A 15 -15.22 -10.67 15.48
C THR A 15 -14.29 -9.49 15.77
N GLN A 16 -14.79 -8.46 16.47
CA GLN A 16 -13.96 -7.34 16.91
C GLN A 16 -12.84 -7.79 17.85
N GLU A 17 -13.10 -8.76 18.74
CA GLU A 17 -12.10 -9.31 19.64
C GLU A 17 -10.96 -10.01 18.88
N GLU A 18 -11.30 -10.80 17.86
CA GLU A 18 -10.33 -11.44 16.97
C GLU A 18 -9.53 -10.41 16.16
N TYR A 19 -10.20 -9.38 15.62
CA TYR A 19 -9.54 -8.28 14.92
C TYR A 19 -8.52 -7.56 15.81
N ASP A 20 -8.91 -7.19 17.03
CA ASP A 20 -8.06 -6.49 17.99
C ASP A 20 -6.86 -7.35 18.46
N ALA A 21 -6.99 -8.68 18.39
CA ALA A 21 -5.92 -9.63 18.73
C ALA A 21 -4.92 -9.85 17.59
N MET A 22 -5.30 -9.54 16.35
CA MET A 22 -4.43 -9.66 15.17
C MET A 22 -3.52 -8.44 15.03
N THR A 23 -2.45 -8.42 15.82
CA THR A 23 -1.41 -7.38 15.71
C THR A 23 -0.28 -7.84 14.78
N GLU A 24 0.58 -6.91 14.35
CA GLU A 24 1.73 -7.24 13.52
C GLU A 24 2.58 -8.36 14.15
N GLY A 25 2.90 -9.37 13.36
CA GLY A 25 3.62 -10.57 13.78
C GLY A 25 2.72 -11.69 14.32
N THR A 26 1.41 -11.47 14.47
CA THR A 26 0.48 -12.53 14.88
C THR A 26 0.34 -13.58 13.79
N GLN A 27 0.55 -14.85 14.13
CA GLN A 27 0.31 -15.96 13.21
C GLN A 27 -1.18 -16.33 13.21
N VAL A 28 -1.78 -16.37 12.02
CA VAL A 28 -3.19 -16.67 11.83
C VAL A 28 -3.39 -17.81 10.84
N GLN A 29 -4.48 -18.56 11.01
CA GLN A 29 -4.96 -19.51 10.02
C GLN A 29 -6.24 -18.97 9.39
N ILE A 30 -6.24 -18.86 8.07
CA ILE A 30 -7.36 -18.33 7.28
C ILE A 30 -7.77 -19.37 6.25
N THR A 31 -9.07 -19.58 6.08
CA THR A 31 -9.65 -20.33 4.96
C THR A 31 -10.46 -19.40 4.08
N GLY A 32 -10.33 -19.54 2.77
CA GLY A 32 -11.06 -18.75 1.77
C GLY A 32 -10.83 -19.27 0.37
N PHE A 33 -11.28 -18.54 -0.63
CA PHE A 33 -11.14 -18.90 -2.03
C PHE A 33 -10.17 -17.96 -2.72
N LYS A 34 -9.24 -18.50 -3.51
CA LYS A 34 -8.43 -17.67 -4.40
C LYS A 34 -9.32 -16.98 -5.42
N SER A 35 -9.22 -15.69 -5.51
CA SER A 35 -9.88 -14.85 -6.50
C SER A 35 -8.87 -13.91 -7.15
N GLU A 36 -9.28 -13.28 -8.23
CA GLU A 36 -8.51 -12.23 -8.89
C GLU A 36 -9.46 -11.08 -9.22
N TRP A 37 -9.07 -9.86 -8.84
CA TRP A 37 -9.82 -8.65 -9.15
C TRP A 37 -8.89 -7.59 -9.72
N SER A 38 -9.09 -7.22 -10.98
CA SER A 38 -8.26 -6.21 -11.68
C SER A 38 -6.74 -6.48 -11.61
N GLY A 39 -6.37 -7.79 -11.60
CA GLY A 39 -4.99 -8.25 -11.49
C GLY A 39 -4.51 -8.50 -10.07
N GLU A 40 -5.24 -8.06 -9.02
CA GLU A 40 -4.94 -8.40 -7.63
C GLU A 40 -5.34 -9.84 -7.34
N VAL A 41 -4.40 -10.61 -6.81
CA VAL A 41 -4.66 -11.98 -6.34
C VAL A 41 -5.01 -11.95 -4.86
N GLU A 42 -6.24 -12.31 -4.53
CA GLU A 42 -6.80 -12.16 -3.19
C GLU A 42 -7.47 -13.43 -2.67
N ILE A 43 -7.67 -13.47 -1.35
CA ILE A 43 -8.49 -14.47 -0.66
C ILE A 43 -9.88 -13.88 -0.45
N MET A 44 -10.87 -14.40 -1.17
CA MET A 44 -12.28 -14.01 -1.04
C MET A 44 -13.02 -14.94 -0.09
N ASP A 45 -14.13 -14.43 0.50
CA ASP A 45 -14.92 -15.14 1.51
C ASP A 45 -14.04 -15.68 2.65
N GLY A 46 -13.03 -14.91 3.00
CA GLY A 46 -12.05 -15.27 4.02
C GLY A 46 -12.69 -15.42 5.39
N LYS A 47 -12.24 -16.42 6.13
CA LYS A 47 -12.64 -16.67 7.51
C LYS A 47 -11.40 -16.91 8.35
N LEU A 48 -11.32 -16.23 9.48
CA LEU A 48 -10.32 -16.53 10.50
C LEU A 48 -10.69 -17.84 11.19
N ASP A 49 -9.88 -18.88 11.02
CA ASP A 49 -10.09 -20.18 11.66
C ASP A 49 -9.42 -20.24 13.04
N ALA A 50 -8.24 -19.65 13.18
CA ALA A 50 -7.52 -19.58 14.44
C ALA A 50 -6.46 -18.46 14.47
N ILE A 51 -6.22 -17.93 15.66
CA ILE A 51 -5.00 -17.23 16.02
C ILE A 51 -4.09 -18.26 16.66
N LEU A 52 -2.88 -18.42 16.14
CA LEU A 52 -1.98 -19.50 16.51
C LEU A 52 -0.94 -19.02 17.54
N ASP A 53 -0.65 -19.88 18.53
CA ASP A 53 0.49 -19.69 19.42
C ASP A 53 1.75 -20.21 18.70
N GLY A 54 2.50 -19.32 18.09
CA GLY A 54 3.71 -19.66 17.33
C GLY A 54 4.76 -18.56 17.38
N ASP A 55 5.85 -18.80 16.68
CA ASP A 55 6.87 -17.78 16.48
C ASP A 55 6.28 -16.62 15.68
N THR A 56 6.49 -15.40 16.17
CA THR A 56 6.10 -14.21 15.44
C THR A 56 7.02 -14.00 14.22
N PHE A 57 6.43 -13.64 13.09
CA PHE A 57 7.18 -13.27 11.89
C PHE A 57 6.75 -11.87 11.45
N VAL A 58 7.70 -10.96 11.38
CA VAL A 58 7.50 -9.61 10.81
C VAL A 58 8.49 -9.47 9.67
N SER A 59 7.95 -9.31 8.46
CA SER A 59 8.79 -9.14 7.27
C SER A 59 9.49 -7.79 7.27
N GLU A 60 10.79 -7.80 6.99
CA GLU A 60 11.48 -6.57 6.57
C GLU A 60 11.01 -6.18 5.16
N PRO A 61 10.85 -4.87 4.87
CA PRO A 61 10.39 -4.45 3.56
C PRO A 61 11.42 -4.78 2.48
N LEU A 62 10.98 -5.53 1.46
CA LEU A 62 11.79 -5.87 0.29
C LEU A 62 11.97 -4.62 -0.60
N ASP A 63 13.20 -4.29 -0.96
CA ASP A 63 13.47 -3.22 -1.93
C ASP A 63 13.11 -3.68 -3.35
N VAL A 64 12.05 -3.13 -3.90
CA VAL A 64 11.55 -3.43 -5.25
C VAL A 64 11.66 -2.22 -6.20
N THR A 65 12.45 -1.22 -5.84
CA THR A 65 12.59 0.03 -6.62
C THR A 65 12.97 -0.25 -8.07
N GLU A 66 13.96 -1.11 -8.29
CA GLU A 66 14.46 -1.45 -9.64
C GLU A 66 13.46 -2.28 -10.46
N LEU A 67 12.43 -2.84 -9.82
CA LEU A 67 11.39 -3.62 -10.49
C LEU A 67 10.23 -2.77 -10.99
N LEU A 68 10.16 -1.48 -10.61
CA LEU A 68 9.11 -0.57 -11.08
C LEU A 68 9.07 -0.53 -12.63
N GLY A 69 7.89 -0.86 -13.17
CA GLY A 69 7.65 -0.91 -14.61
C GLY A 69 8.10 -2.19 -15.29
N THR A 70 8.50 -3.21 -14.55
CA THR A 70 8.82 -4.54 -15.08
C THR A 70 7.74 -5.56 -14.72
N ASP A 71 7.61 -6.62 -15.50
CA ASP A 71 6.66 -7.72 -15.23
C ASP A 71 7.05 -8.52 -13.96
N GLU A 72 8.32 -8.43 -13.52
CA GLU A 72 8.81 -9.14 -12.34
C GLU A 72 8.18 -8.60 -11.04
N LEU A 73 7.81 -7.31 -11.02
CA LEU A 73 7.18 -6.69 -9.84
C LEU A 73 5.89 -7.40 -9.43
N GLU A 74 5.10 -7.92 -10.39
CA GLU A 74 3.84 -8.62 -10.11
C GLU A 74 4.02 -9.85 -9.21
N SER A 75 5.19 -10.51 -9.26
CA SER A 75 5.48 -11.68 -8.42
C SER A 75 5.58 -11.36 -6.91
N HIS A 76 5.66 -10.07 -6.57
CA HIS A 76 5.76 -9.57 -5.19
C HIS A 76 4.44 -8.97 -4.67
N GLN A 77 3.31 -9.25 -5.33
CA GLN A 77 2.00 -8.80 -4.86
C GLN A 77 1.78 -9.12 -3.38
N ASN A 78 1.21 -8.15 -2.65
CA ASN A 78 0.87 -8.26 -1.23
C ASN A 78 2.05 -8.38 -0.26
N GLU A 79 3.28 -8.35 -0.76
CA GLU A 79 4.45 -8.30 0.11
C GLU A 79 4.65 -6.89 0.69
N LYS A 80 5.25 -6.84 1.89
CA LYS A 80 5.77 -5.61 2.46
C LYS A 80 7.01 -5.19 1.67
N VAL A 81 6.93 -4.02 1.06
CA VAL A 81 7.95 -3.51 0.12
C VAL A 81 8.42 -2.12 0.49
N LYS A 82 9.57 -1.74 -0.04
CA LYS A 82 10.06 -0.37 -0.02
C LYS A 82 10.52 0.08 -1.40
N PHE A 83 10.47 1.38 -1.58
CA PHE A 83 10.94 2.09 -2.77
C PHE A 83 11.87 3.21 -2.31
N THR A 84 13.01 3.37 -2.96
CA THR A 84 14.04 4.34 -2.57
C THR A 84 14.39 5.30 -3.70
N GLY A 85 14.64 6.56 -3.37
CA GLY A 85 15.10 7.56 -4.34
C GLY A 85 14.07 7.92 -5.43
N LEU A 86 12.78 7.82 -5.12
CA LEU A 86 11.72 8.22 -6.04
C LEU A 86 11.58 9.74 -6.07
N THR A 87 11.18 10.30 -7.21
CA THR A 87 10.87 11.73 -7.31
C THR A 87 9.36 11.94 -7.32
N VAL A 88 8.85 12.83 -6.46
CA VAL A 88 7.43 13.21 -6.46
C VAL A 88 7.08 13.86 -7.80
N ALA A 89 6.17 13.23 -8.54
CA ALA A 89 5.68 13.72 -9.83
C ALA A 89 4.35 14.47 -9.65
N PRO A 90 4.04 15.44 -10.52
CA PRO A 90 2.81 16.21 -10.41
C PRO A 90 1.58 15.35 -10.70
N SER A 91 0.51 15.60 -9.95
CA SER A 91 -0.87 15.28 -10.28
C SER A 91 -1.58 16.55 -10.74
N THR A 92 -2.74 16.44 -11.39
CA THR A 92 -3.55 17.61 -11.80
C THR A 92 -4.85 17.60 -11.01
N ASP A 93 -5.13 18.68 -10.30
CA ASP A 93 -6.37 18.84 -9.55
C ASP A 93 -7.57 19.20 -10.48
N ALA A 94 -8.76 19.31 -9.91
CA ALA A 94 -10.00 19.64 -10.65
C ALA A 94 -9.97 21.04 -11.28
N ASP A 95 -9.13 21.93 -10.78
CA ASP A 95 -8.96 23.30 -11.29
C ASP A 95 -7.86 23.40 -12.36
N GLY A 96 -7.15 22.28 -12.63
CA GLY A 96 -6.07 22.19 -13.61
C GLY A 96 -4.70 22.62 -13.08
N ASN A 97 -4.52 22.73 -11.77
CA ASN A 97 -3.24 23.03 -11.16
C ASN A 97 -2.41 21.78 -10.94
N GLU A 98 -1.08 21.91 -11.02
CA GLU A 98 -0.16 20.88 -10.60
C GLU A 98 -0.08 20.83 -9.07
N VAL A 99 -0.30 19.63 -8.50
CA VAL A 99 -0.27 19.36 -7.07
C VAL A 99 0.53 18.08 -6.79
N ALA A 100 1.06 17.94 -5.58
CA ALA A 100 1.85 16.76 -5.20
C ALA A 100 0.98 15.55 -4.84
N PHE A 101 -0.28 15.77 -4.47
CA PHE A 101 -1.23 14.70 -4.12
C PHE A 101 -2.68 15.11 -4.46
N LEU A 102 -3.56 14.12 -4.48
CA LEU A 102 -5.01 14.30 -4.63
C LEU A 102 -5.73 13.60 -3.48
N TYR A 103 -6.85 14.19 -3.03
CA TYR A 103 -7.85 13.44 -2.24
C TYR A 103 -8.70 12.61 -3.21
N ASN A 104 -8.74 11.30 -3.01
CA ASN A 104 -9.20 10.29 -3.97
C ASN A 104 -8.40 10.32 -5.29
N TYR A 105 -8.55 9.25 -6.09
CA TYR A 105 -7.82 9.08 -7.36
C TYR A 105 -8.11 10.17 -8.40
N ASP A 106 -9.27 10.83 -8.31
CA ASP A 106 -9.76 11.83 -9.25
C ASP A 106 -9.79 13.26 -8.68
N GLY A 107 -9.32 13.45 -7.44
CA GLY A 107 -9.34 14.73 -6.75
C GLY A 107 -10.71 15.15 -6.21
N SER A 108 -11.69 14.26 -6.20
CA SER A 108 -13.06 14.55 -5.72
C SER A 108 -13.25 14.47 -4.21
N GLY A 109 -12.21 14.02 -3.49
CA GLY A 109 -12.26 13.79 -2.05
C GLY A 109 -11.99 15.03 -1.22
N GLU A 110 -11.96 14.83 0.09
CA GLU A 110 -11.69 15.86 1.10
C GLU A 110 -10.81 15.29 2.22
N GLU A 111 -10.46 16.08 3.21
CA GLU A 111 -9.68 15.64 4.37
C GLU A 111 -10.29 14.38 4.99
N GLY A 112 -9.49 13.33 5.13
CA GLY A 112 -9.91 12.01 5.60
C GLY A 112 -10.22 11.00 4.49
N SER A 113 -10.26 11.45 3.21
CA SER A 113 -10.27 10.54 2.06
C SER A 113 -8.87 9.93 1.82
N ASP A 114 -8.80 8.92 0.97
CA ASP A 114 -7.53 8.36 0.51
C ASP A 114 -6.68 9.45 -0.18
N LEU A 115 -5.36 9.36 -0.01
CA LEU A 115 -4.43 10.26 -0.68
C LEU A 115 -3.71 9.52 -1.81
N TYR A 116 -3.85 10.03 -3.02
CA TYR A 116 -3.13 9.56 -4.19
C TYR A 116 -1.99 10.52 -4.53
N PHE A 117 -0.80 9.99 -4.76
CA PHE A 117 0.34 10.79 -5.19
C PHE A 117 1.16 10.03 -6.25
N ASN A 118 1.71 10.78 -7.18
CA ASN A 118 2.51 10.21 -8.25
C ASN A 118 4.00 10.29 -7.92
N VAL A 119 4.73 9.27 -8.33
CA VAL A 119 6.20 9.25 -8.27
C VAL A 119 6.77 8.92 -9.63
N SER A 120 7.94 9.43 -9.93
CA SER A 120 8.70 9.08 -11.12
C SER A 120 9.97 8.33 -10.76
N TYR A 121 10.29 7.31 -11.58
CA TYR A 121 11.51 6.52 -11.49
C TYR A 121 11.88 5.99 -12.89
N ASN A 122 13.16 6.10 -13.30
CA ASN A 122 13.68 5.61 -14.58
C ASN A 122 12.82 5.99 -15.82
N GLY A 123 12.20 7.18 -15.80
CA GLY A 123 11.38 7.69 -16.90
C GLY A 123 9.93 7.18 -16.92
N GLY A 124 9.54 6.34 -15.98
CA GLY A 124 8.15 5.95 -15.70
C GLY A 124 7.52 6.84 -14.63
N THR A 125 6.18 6.87 -14.59
CA THR A 125 5.39 7.52 -13.53
C THR A 125 4.42 6.49 -12.97
N TYR A 126 4.35 6.41 -11.65
CA TYR A 126 3.59 5.41 -10.90
C TYR A 126 2.72 6.10 -9.87
N SER A 127 1.49 5.60 -9.67
CA SER A 127 0.55 6.14 -8.70
C SER A 127 0.58 5.30 -7.42
N PHE A 128 0.84 5.95 -6.30
CA PHE A 128 0.86 5.37 -4.96
C PHE A 128 -0.32 5.92 -4.16
N VAL A 129 -0.76 5.19 -3.14
CA VAL A 129 -1.91 5.58 -2.34
C VAL A 129 -1.66 5.40 -0.84
N ILE A 130 -2.19 6.33 -0.06
CA ILE A 130 -2.45 6.15 1.37
C ILE A 130 -3.94 5.81 1.49
N GLU A 131 -4.22 4.56 1.82
CA GLU A 131 -5.58 4.10 2.08
C GLU A 131 -6.04 4.55 3.47
N SER A 132 -7.11 5.32 3.52
CA SER A 132 -7.59 5.96 4.76
C SER A 132 -8.05 4.96 5.82
N TYR A 133 -8.49 3.76 5.41
CA TYR A 133 -8.83 2.69 6.34
C TYR A 133 -7.60 2.04 6.98
N LEU A 134 -6.42 2.12 6.34
CA LEU A 134 -5.16 1.59 6.85
C LEU A 134 -4.37 2.65 7.62
N CYS A 135 -4.31 3.86 7.07
CA CYS A 135 -3.58 5.01 7.62
C CYS A 135 -4.47 6.25 7.56
N ASP A 136 -5.26 6.47 8.61
CA ASP A 136 -6.23 7.57 8.67
C ASP A 136 -5.56 8.96 8.71
N ALA A 137 -6.39 10.01 8.66
CA ALA A 137 -5.93 11.40 8.64
C ALA A 137 -5.09 11.82 9.87
N SER A 138 -5.08 11.03 10.95
CA SER A 138 -4.26 11.28 12.14
C SER A 138 -2.88 10.63 12.07
N SER A 139 -2.64 9.78 11.07
CA SER A 139 -1.37 9.06 10.90
C SER A 139 -0.23 9.99 10.44
N GLU A 140 1.00 9.62 10.82
CA GLU A 140 2.20 10.36 10.42
C GLU A 140 2.38 10.35 8.89
N VAL A 141 2.12 9.20 8.22
CA VAL A 141 2.26 9.08 6.76
C VAL A 141 1.25 9.95 6.02
N TYR A 142 0.00 10.04 6.51
CA TYR A 142 -1.00 10.91 5.92
C TYR A 142 -0.56 12.38 5.95
N SER A 143 -0.04 12.83 7.10
CA SER A 143 0.53 14.16 7.25
C SER A 143 1.78 14.36 6.38
N ALA A 144 2.65 13.35 6.27
CA ALA A 144 3.84 13.43 5.43
C ALA A 144 3.49 13.65 3.96
N VAL A 145 2.53 12.88 3.41
CA VAL A 145 2.11 13.03 2.00
C VAL A 145 1.46 14.38 1.73
N LYS A 146 0.67 14.91 2.65
CA LYS A 146 0.10 16.26 2.53
C LYS A 146 1.12 17.39 2.48
N ASN A 147 2.32 17.16 2.98
CA ASN A 147 3.42 18.11 2.98
C ASN A 147 4.45 17.89 1.85
N LEU A 148 4.18 16.94 0.94
CA LEU A 148 5.05 16.72 -0.21
C LEU A 148 5.00 17.90 -1.19
N GLU A 149 6.12 18.14 -1.83
CA GLU A 149 6.25 19.09 -2.93
C GLU A 149 6.71 18.35 -4.20
N VAL A 150 6.18 18.74 -5.35
CA VAL A 150 6.62 18.19 -6.65
C VAL A 150 8.13 18.40 -6.82
N GLY A 151 8.81 17.33 -7.21
CA GLY A 151 10.27 17.32 -7.43
C GLY A 151 11.09 16.90 -6.21
N GLN A 152 10.49 16.73 -5.03
CA GLN A 152 11.21 16.17 -3.88
C GLN A 152 11.60 14.70 -4.13
N THR A 153 12.73 14.30 -3.55
CA THR A 153 13.12 12.87 -3.52
C THR A 153 12.63 12.24 -2.24
N ILE A 154 12.00 11.07 -2.36
CA ILE A 154 11.40 10.35 -1.23
C ILE A 154 11.77 8.88 -1.23
N ASP A 155 11.75 8.29 -0.04
CA ASP A 155 11.71 6.85 0.19
C ASP A 155 10.35 6.49 0.78
N CYS A 156 9.79 5.34 0.37
CA CYS A 156 8.47 4.88 0.81
C CYS A 156 8.53 3.43 1.25
N GLU A 157 7.68 3.05 2.21
CA GLU A 157 7.39 1.66 2.57
C GLU A 157 5.89 1.43 2.58
N GLY A 158 5.46 0.20 2.30
CA GLY A 158 4.07 -0.19 2.31
C GLY A 158 3.86 -1.62 1.84
N PHE A 159 2.68 -1.89 1.28
CA PHE A 159 2.32 -3.18 0.72
C PHE A 159 2.08 -3.06 -0.77
N LEU A 160 2.58 -4.02 -1.56
CA LEU A 160 2.43 -4.01 -3.01
C LEU A 160 1.05 -4.53 -3.42
N TYR A 161 0.04 -3.67 -3.30
CA TYR A 161 -1.28 -3.91 -3.84
C TYR A 161 -1.30 -3.75 -5.36
N TRP A 162 -2.27 -4.37 -6.04
CA TRP A 162 -2.38 -4.35 -7.50
C TRP A 162 -3.78 -3.93 -7.95
N TYR A 163 -3.85 -2.98 -8.84
CA TYR A 163 -5.10 -2.56 -9.49
C TYR A 163 -4.80 -2.12 -10.92
N GLU A 164 -5.03 -3.01 -11.89
CA GLU A 164 -4.66 -2.78 -13.31
C GLU A 164 -3.16 -2.44 -13.49
N GLY A 165 -2.33 -2.79 -12.52
CA GLY A 165 -0.91 -2.47 -12.40
C GLY A 165 -0.51 -2.26 -10.93
N ALA A 166 0.76 -1.96 -10.68
CA ALA A 166 1.23 -1.69 -9.33
C ALA A 166 0.50 -0.48 -8.73
N ASN A 167 -0.14 -0.67 -7.60
CA ASN A 167 -0.82 0.37 -6.81
C ASN A 167 -0.45 0.24 -5.33
N PRO A 168 0.80 0.52 -4.95
CA PRO A 168 1.27 0.30 -3.59
C PRO A 168 0.48 1.10 -2.57
N HIS A 169 0.04 0.42 -1.49
CA HIS A 169 -0.57 1.02 -0.32
C HIS A 169 0.53 1.42 0.66
N ILE A 170 0.83 2.70 0.73
CA ILE A 170 2.00 3.22 1.45
C ILE A 170 1.66 3.49 2.91
N THR A 171 2.54 3.07 3.80
CA THR A 171 2.43 3.22 5.26
C THR A 171 3.52 4.10 5.87
N SER A 172 4.56 4.43 5.10
CA SER A 172 5.63 5.33 5.52
C SER A 172 6.20 6.10 4.33
N VAL A 173 6.47 7.39 4.52
CA VAL A 173 7.13 8.27 3.53
C VAL A 173 8.18 9.12 4.25
N THR A 174 9.38 9.16 3.67
CA THR A 174 10.49 9.99 4.16
C THR A 174 11.04 10.84 3.02
N VAL A 175 11.09 12.16 3.20
CA VAL A 175 11.75 13.06 2.25
C VAL A 175 13.27 12.97 2.46
N THR A 176 14.01 12.70 1.37
CA THR A 176 15.46 12.50 1.38
C THR A 176 16.23 13.57 0.59
N GLY A 177 15.52 14.35 -0.24
CA GLY A 177 16.14 15.43 -1.02
C GLY A 177 15.15 16.34 -1.74
#